data_c58dca7238b57bd815c8aecd6e605bf7
#
_entry.id   c58dca7238b57bd815c8aecd6e605bf7
#
_cell.length_a   1.000
_cell.length_b   1.000
_cell.length_c   1.000
_cell.angle_alpha   90.00
_cell.angle_beta   90.00
_cell.angle_gamma   90.00
#
_symmetry.space_group_name_H-M   'P 1'
#
loop_
_entity.id
_entity.type
_entity.pdbx_description
1 polymer ?
#
loop_
_entity_poly.entity_id
_entity_poly.type
_entity_poly.pdbx_seq_one_letter_code
_entity_poly.pdbx_strand_id
1 'polypeptide(L)'
;MDNFIKEICNFLCSRDLYIYKVGSGCGYESLSARLPSGKGARPILLLGATASTLETAKTQQEAAQAEISRIYSETGSYPLIITEDRWYSQNEAMCQRILSHLEIFTQIYARNCEIRRIDKATAKAFLEAHHSYGDAACKYRYGLYLKRHTGHNAINPLHPGNLVAVATFSNARKWVKGDKTIRSHEWTRYASLPGVRLSGGMGRLLKAFIKDVQPDDIMTYADLEWSEGKVYEQLGFTLEGTRPSVTFTIDTSEWSRTAMSSEATAGVDMPPPASKIFQNFGSNKYRLKLTDYQ
;
A
#
# COMPACT_ATOMS: atom_id res chain seq x y z
N MET A 1 15.07 10.15 13.30
CA MET A 1 15.53 9.11 12.35
C MET A 1 16.36 8.01 13.02
N ASP A 2 17.40 8.28 13.80
CA ASP A 2 18.25 7.24 14.41
C ASP A 2 17.47 6.27 15.31
N ASN A 3 16.53 6.78 16.12
CA ASN A 3 15.69 5.93 16.97
C ASN A 3 14.76 5.03 16.14
N PHE A 4 14.15 5.56 15.09
CA PHE A 4 13.31 4.83 14.14
C PHE A 4 14.06 3.66 13.49
N ILE A 5 15.25 3.93 12.96
CA ILE A 5 16.11 2.90 12.35
C ILE A 5 16.48 1.83 13.38
N LYS A 6 16.89 2.24 14.59
CA LYS A 6 17.24 1.34 15.68
C LYS A 6 16.08 0.44 16.10
N GLU A 7 14.87 0.98 16.18
CA GLU A 7 13.67 0.20 16.50
C GLU A 7 13.38 -0.88 15.44
N ILE A 8 13.49 -0.54 14.15
CA ILE A 8 13.32 -1.52 13.07
C ILE A 8 14.41 -2.60 13.11
N CYS A 9 15.65 -2.21 13.34
CA CYS A 9 16.74 -3.16 13.48
C CYS A 9 16.51 -4.11 14.68
N ASN A 10 16.11 -3.57 15.82
CA ASN A 10 15.77 -4.37 17.01
C ASN A 10 14.59 -5.32 16.75
N PHE A 11 13.55 -4.83 16.04
CA PHE A 11 12.41 -5.66 15.66
C PHE A 11 12.84 -6.84 14.77
N LEU A 12 13.73 -6.64 13.82
CA LEU A 12 14.24 -7.69 12.94
C LEU A 12 15.19 -8.65 13.70
N CYS A 13 16.12 -8.12 14.46
CA CYS A 13 17.06 -8.92 15.25
C CYS A 13 16.35 -9.79 16.31
N SER A 14 15.29 -9.29 16.95
CA SER A 14 14.49 -10.06 17.91
C SER A 14 13.77 -11.29 17.31
N ARG A 15 13.80 -11.44 16.00
CA ARG A 15 13.23 -12.55 15.23
C ARG A 15 14.29 -13.35 14.47
N ASP A 16 15.55 -13.22 14.88
CA ASP A 16 16.70 -13.88 14.24
C ASP A 16 16.84 -13.57 12.74
N LEU A 17 16.38 -12.35 12.33
CA LEU A 17 16.48 -11.89 10.95
C LEU A 17 17.77 -11.07 10.79
N TYR A 18 18.65 -11.55 9.93
CA TYR A 18 19.91 -10.88 9.64
C TYR A 18 19.70 -9.70 8.68
N ILE A 19 20.21 -8.54 9.08
CA ILE A 19 20.17 -7.31 8.30
C ILE A 19 21.57 -6.72 8.15
N TYR A 20 21.77 -6.01 7.06
CA TYR A 20 22.97 -5.19 6.84
C TYR A 20 22.59 -3.88 6.15
N LYS A 21 23.30 -2.83 6.49
CA LYS A 21 23.17 -1.54 5.87
C LYS A 21 23.76 -1.58 4.45
N VAL A 22 23.04 -1.04 3.48
CA VAL A 22 23.45 -0.99 2.07
C VAL A 22 23.86 0.42 1.68
N GLY A 23 23.14 1.42 2.17
CA GLY A 23 23.39 2.83 1.85
C GLY A 23 22.65 3.78 2.78
N SER A 24 23.00 5.04 2.70
CA SER A 24 22.30 6.13 3.38
C SER A 24 22.44 7.42 2.58
N GLY A 25 21.48 8.31 2.72
CA GLY A 25 21.48 9.60 2.07
C GLY A 25 20.61 10.62 2.79
N CYS A 26 20.25 11.68 2.08
CA CYS A 26 19.42 12.74 2.61
C CYS A 26 18.03 12.20 2.98
N GLY A 27 17.76 12.01 4.27
CA GLY A 27 16.47 11.56 4.79
C GLY A 27 16.16 10.08 4.62
N TYR A 28 17.10 9.25 4.17
CA TYR A 28 16.86 7.82 4.04
C TYR A 28 18.02 6.95 4.53
N GLU A 29 17.68 5.69 4.84
CA GLU A 29 18.63 4.58 5.00
C GLU A 29 18.12 3.36 4.25
N SER A 30 18.99 2.67 3.50
CA SER A 30 18.67 1.43 2.81
C SER A 30 19.31 0.24 3.51
N LEU A 31 18.50 -0.78 3.76
CA LEU A 31 18.88 -2.02 4.40
C LEU A 31 18.63 -3.19 3.46
N SER A 32 19.33 -4.27 3.67
CA SER A 32 19.02 -5.55 3.07
C SER A 32 18.81 -6.59 4.15
N ALA A 33 17.67 -7.25 4.15
CA ALA A 33 17.30 -8.27 5.12
C ALA A 33 17.35 -9.66 4.47
N ARG A 34 18.07 -10.61 5.10
CA ARG A 34 18.17 -11.99 4.60
C ARG A 34 16.85 -12.71 4.82
N LEU A 35 16.40 -13.47 3.81
CA LEU A 35 15.20 -14.30 3.92
C LEU A 35 15.44 -15.46 4.90
N PRO A 36 14.42 -15.87 5.69
CA PRO A 36 14.51 -17.01 6.59
C PRO A 36 14.87 -18.31 5.87
N SER A 37 14.47 -18.45 4.61
CA SER A 37 14.81 -19.59 3.75
C SER A 37 16.30 -19.69 3.39
N GLY A 38 17.10 -18.66 3.69
CA GLY A 38 18.49 -18.53 3.28
C GLY A 38 18.67 -18.25 1.77
N LYS A 39 17.61 -18.20 0.99
CA LYS A 39 17.64 -18.03 -0.47
C LYS A 39 17.54 -16.55 -0.90
N GLY A 40 18.53 -15.75 -0.50
CA GLY A 40 18.62 -14.35 -0.89
C GLY A 40 18.25 -13.37 0.21
N ALA A 41 18.12 -12.12 -0.19
CA ALA A 41 17.78 -11.01 0.70
C ALA A 41 16.78 -10.07 0.03
N ARG A 42 16.10 -9.26 0.83
CA ARG A 42 15.12 -8.28 0.35
C ARG A 42 15.53 -6.88 0.76
N PRO A 43 15.46 -5.92 -0.17
CA PRO A 43 15.78 -4.53 0.14
C PRO A 43 14.65 -3.85 0.91
N ILE A 44 15.02 -3.02 1.90
CA ILE A 44 14.12 -2.19 2.69
C ILE A 44 14.66 -0.77 2.65
N LEU A 45 13.81 0.20 2.33
CA LEU A 45 14.12 1.62 2.33
C LEU A 45 13.38 2.31 3.48
N LEU A 46 14.13 2.90 4.38
CA LEU A 46 13.63 3.63 5.54
C LEU A 46 13.67 5.13 5.25
N LEU A 47 12.54 5.82 5.39
CA LEU A 47 12.42 7.24 5.14
C LEU A 47 12.09 8.00 6.42
N GLY A 48 12.96 8.91 6.82
CA GLY A 48 12.78 9.76 8.00
C GLY A 48 11.88 10.96 7.71
N ALA A 49 11.10 11.37 8.70
CA ALA A 49 10.36 12.64 8.70
C ALA A 49 11.26 13.77 9.23
N THR A 50 12.25 14.20 8.46
CA THR A 50 13.30 15.11 8.92
C THR A 50 13.28 16.49 8.25
N ALA A 51 12.60 16.66 7.12
CA ALA A 51 12.57 17.93 6.40
C ALA A 51 11.74 18.99 7.15
N SER A 52 12.28 20.20 7.21
CA SER A 52 11.59 21.35 7.81
C SER A 52 11.13 22.37 6.78
N THR A 53 11.51 22.20 5.50
CA THR A 53 11.10 23.05 4.37
C THR A 53 10.64 22.21 3.19
N LEU A 54 9.87 22.81 2.28
CA LEU A 54 9.44 22.17 1.04
C LEU A 54 10.61 21.76 0.17
N GLU A 55 11.63 22.60 0.07
CA GLU A 55 12.84 22.34 -0.72
C GLU A 55 13.58 21.11 -0.18
N THR A 56 13.79 21.05 1.15
CA THR A 56 14.42 19.89 1.79
C THR A 56 13.61 18.62 1.59
N ALA A 57 12.28 18.69 1.71
CA ALA A 57 11.40 17.54 1.49
C ALA A 57 11.45 17.03 0.04
N LYS A 58 11.54 17.94 -0.93
CA LYS A 58 11.72 17.60 -2.35
C LYS A 58 13.09 16.94 -2.58
N THR A 59 14.16 17.51 -2.06
CA THR A 59 15.52 16.94 -2.15
C THR A 59 15.58 15.53 -1.55
N GLN A 60 14.94 15.30 -0.40
CA GLN A 60 14.85 13.98 0.23
C GLN A 60 14.08 12.98 -0.64
N GLN A 61 12.96 13.40 -1.22
CA GLN A 61 12.15 12.57 -2.11
C GLN A 61 12.94 12.20 -3.38
N GLU A 62 13.63 13.14 -4.01
CA GLU A 62 14.48 12.91 -5.19
C GLU A 62 15.64 11.94 -4.87
N ALA A 63 16.30 12.12 -3.72
CA ALA A 63 17.36 11.22 -3.27
C ALA A 63 16.84 9.79 -3.00
N ALA A 64 15.70 9.67 -2.36
CA ALA A 64 15.05 8.37 -2.12
C ALA A 64 14.61 7.70 -3.43
N GLN A 65 14.10 8.47 -4.40
CA GLN A 65 13.72 7.96 -5.71
C GLN A 65 14.93 7.44 -6.51
N ALA A 66 16.07 8.15 -6.43
CA ALA A 66 17.32 7.69 -7.02
C ALA A 66 17.81 6.37 -6.39
N GLU A 67 17.70 6.25 -5.06
CA GLU A 67 18.06 5.03 -4.34
C GLU A 67 17.14 3.86 -4.69
N ILE A 68 15.81 4.08 -4.82
CA ILE A 68 14.86 3.06 -5.30
C ILE A 68 15.28 2.56 -6.68
N SER A 69 15.62 3.47 -7.58
CA SER A 69 16.05 3.14 -8.95
C SER A 69 17.36 2.34 -8.96
N ARG A 70 18.32 2.72 -8.11
CA ARG A 70 19.59 1.98 -7.93
C ARG A 70 19.33 0.57 -7.42
N ILE A 71 18.56 0.43 -6.34
CA ILE A 71 18.21 -0.88 -5.76
C ILE A 71 17.53 -1.77 -6.81
N TYR A 72 16.57 -1.22 -7.55
CA TYR A 72 15.87 -1.97 -8.58
C TYR A 72 16.80 -2.42 -9.70
N SER A 73 17.71 -1.58 -10.16
CA SER A 73 18.68 -1.93 -11.21
C SER A 73 19.66 -3.01 -10.77
N GLU A 74 20.05 -3.03 -9.50
CA GLU A 74 21.02 -4.00 -8.96
C GLU A 74 20.37 -5.34 -8.57
N THR A 75 19.13 -5.32 -8.08
CA THR A 75 18.50 -6.50 -7.46
C THR A 75 17.32 -7.05 -8.26
N GLY A 76 16.79 -6.30 -9.22
CA GLY A 76 15.52 -6.60 -9.90
C GLY A 76 14.29 -6.53 -9.00
N SER A 77 14.44 -6.04 -7.77
CA SER A 77 13.39 -6.01 -6.75
C SER A 77 13.12 -4.58 -6.28
N TYR A 78 11.85 -4.21 -6.20
CA TYR A 78 11.44 -2.94 -5.61
C TYR A 78 11.61 -3.02 -4.09
N PRO A 79 12.23 -2.01 -3.43
CA PRO A 79 12.41 -2.05 -1.98
C PRO A 79 11.07 -1.91 -1.25
N LEU A 80 10.98 -2.53 -0.08
CA LEU A 80 9.92 -2.20 0.84
C LEU A 80 10.17 -0.83 1.44
N ILE A 81 9.26 0.11 1.23
CA ILE A 81 9.36 1.46 1.79
C ILE A 81 8.65 1.51 3.14
N ILE A 82 9.35 1.95 4.18
CA ILE A 82 8.81 2.21 5.51
C ILE A 82 9.13 3.66 5.86
N THR A 83 8.11 4.45 6.15
CA THR A 83 8.26 5.85 6.57
C THR A 83 8.14 5.97 8.09
N GLU A 84 8.87 6.91 8.68
CA GLU A 84 8.96 7.09 10.12
C GLU A 84 7.59 7.40 10.75
N ASP A 85 6.78 8.24 10.10
CA ASP A 85 5.44 8.56 10.56
C ASP A 85 4.49 7.36 10.58
N ARG A 86 4.55 6.50 9.54
CA ARG A 86 3.76 5.27 9.52
C ARG A 86 4.28 4.22 10.49
N TRP A 87 5.58 4.19 10.74
CA TRP A 87 6.14 3.31 11.76
C TRP A 87 5.56 3.61 13.13
N TYR A 88 5.45 4.88 13.50
CA TYR A 88 4.92 5.26 14.80
C TYR A 88 3.38 5.27 14.86
N SER A 89 2.69 5.69 13.81
CA SER A 89 1.22 5.75 13.80
C SER A 89 0.54 4.41 13.47
N GLN A 90 1.21 3.49 12.76
CA GLN A 90 0.66 2.22 12.26
C GLN A 90 1.65 1.06 12.52
N ASN A 91 2.28 1.02 13.68
CA ASN A 91 3.40 0.11 13.98
C ASN A 91 3.10 -1.35 13.66
N GLU A 92 1.97 -1.89 14.14
CA GLU A 92 1.60 -3.28 13.89
C GLU A 92 1.50 -3.61 12.39
N ALA A 93 0.86 -2.72 11.61
CA ALA A 93 0.74 -2.89 10.16
C ALA A 93 2.11 -2.85 9.47
N MET A 94 3.02 -1.95 9.90
CA MET A 94 4.38 -1.87 9.35
C MET A 94 5.21 -3.10 9.71
N CYS A 95 5.13 -3.59 10.93
CA CYS A 95 5.76 -4.85 11.36
C CYS A 95 5.29 -6.03 10.49
N GLN A 96 3.98 -6.20 10.30
CA GLN A 96 3.43 -7.28 9.47
C GLN A 96 3.80 -7.12 8.00
N ARG A 97 3.91 -5.88 7.51
CA ARG A 97 4.36 -5.59 6.15
C ARG A 97 5.81 -5.97 5.93
N ILE A 98 6.70 -5.71 6.90
CA ILE A 98 8.09 -6.15 6.89
C ILE A 98 8.16 -7.68 6.88
N LEU A 99 7.45 -8.36 7.79
CA LEU A 99 7.43 -9.82 7.85
C LEU A 99 6.93 -10.44 6.55
N SER A 100 5.85 -9.89 5.97
CA SER A 100 5.31 -10.35 4.68
C SER A 100 6.30 -10.17 3.52
N HIS A 101 7.06 -9.07 3.52
CA HIS A 101 8.13 -8.82 2.55
C HIS A 101 9.26 -9.84 2.68
N LEU A 102 9.53 -10.29 3.90
CA LEU A 102 10.51 -11.33 4.21
C LEU A 102 9.94 -12.76 4.13
N GLU A 103 8.78 -12.93 3.51
CA GLU A 103 8.13 -14.21 3.26
C GLU A 103 7.64 -14.92 4.55
N ILE A 104 7.47 -14.17 5.65
CA ILE A 104 6.93 -14.66 6.92
C ILE A 104 5.46 -14.30 7.01
N PHE A 105 4.57 -15.23 6.64
CA PHE A 105 3.11 -15.02 6.61
C PHE A 105 2.35 -16.35 6.64
N THR A 106 1.08 -16.29 6.98
CA THR A 106 0.14 -17.39 6.79
C THR A 106 -0.39 -17.38 5.35
N GLN A 107 -0.12 -18.45 4.59
CA GLN A 107 -0.57 -18.60 3.23
C GLN A 107 -2.04 -19.01 3.19
N ILE A 108 -2.89 -18.22 2.52
CA ILE A 108 -4.29 -18.55 2.21
C ILE A 108 -4.51 -18.49 0.69
N TYR A 109 -5.27 -19.46 0.19
CA TYR A 109 -5.71 -19.45 -1.20
C TYR A 109 -7.17 -18.97 -1.28
N ALA A 110 -7.44 -18.02 -2.15
CA ALA A 110 -8.78 -17.45 -2.30
C ALA A 110 -9.85 -18.49 -2.66
N ARG A 111 -9.48 -19.61 -3.30
CA ARG A 111 -10.39 -20.75 -3.55
C ARG A 111 -10.98 -21.36 -2.26
N ASN A 112 -10.28 -21.20 -1.13
CA ASN A 112 -10.74 -21.64 0.19
C ASN A 112 -11.61 -20.58 0.90
N CYS A 113 -11.96 -19.50 0.21
CA CYS A 113 -12.81 -18.44 0.73
C CYS A 113 -14.15 -18.40 0.00
N GLU A 114 -15.13 -17.78 0.62
CA GLU A 114 -16.42 -17.42 0.04
C GLU A 114 -16.45 -15.92 -0.18
N ILE A 115 -17.01 -15.47 -1.31
CA ILE A 115 -17.24 -14.06 -1.58
C ILE A 115 -18.64 -13.70 -1.12
N ARG A 116 -18.75 -12.60 -0.36
CA ARG A 116 -20.03 -12.03 0.05
C ARG A 116 -20.06 -10.54 -0.24
N ARG A 117 -21.22 -10.01 -0.59
CA ARG A 117 -21.48 -8.57 -0.45
C ARG A 117 -21.56 -8.25 1.04
N ILE A 118 -20.95 -7.16 1.44
CA ILE A 118 -20.92 -6.72 2.84
C ILE A 118 -21.50 -5.32 2.98
N ASP A 119 -22.01 -5.02 4.16
CA ASP A 119 -22.54 -3.70 4.49
C ASP A 119 -21.42 -2.66 4.70
N LYS A 120 -21.82 -1.39 4.85
CA LYS A 120 -20.90 -0.28 5.04
C LYS A 120 -20.14 -0.38 6.37
N ALA A 121 -20.80 -0.82 7.44
CA ALA A 121 -20.19 -0.87 8.77
C ALA A 121 -19.06 -1.92 8.81
N THR A 122 -19.32 -3.12 8.27
CA THR A 122 -18.33 -4.20 8.16
C THR A 122 -17.14 -3.79 7.30
N ALA A 123 -17.38 -3.19 6.11
CA ALA A 123 -16.31 -2.74 5.24
C ALA A 123 -15.47 -1.63 5.88
N LYS A 124 -16.13 -0.63 6.49
CA LYS A 124 -15.46 0.47 7.18
C LYS A 124 -14.59 -0.04 8.32
N ALA A 125 -15.12 -0.86 9.21
CA ALA A 125 -14.36 -1.40 10.34
C ALA A 125 -13.11 -2.15 9.89
N PHE A 126 -13.22 -2.98 8.83
CA PHE A 126 -12.08 -3.72 8.29
C PHE A 126 -11.05 -2.80 7.65
N LEU A 127 -11.47 -1.81 6.85
CA LEU A 127 -10.56 -0.90 6.16
C LEU A 127 -9.87 0.08 7.11
N GLU A 128 -10.57 0.60 8.11
CA GLU A 128 -9.95 1.45 9.16
C GLU A 128 -8.86 0.68 9.93
N ALA A 129 -9.07 -0.61 10.18
CA ALA A 129 -8.09 -1.43 10.88
C ALA A 129 -6.90 -1.89 10.01
N HIS A 130 -7.09 -2.04 8.67
CA HIS A 130 -6.12 -2.79 7.85
C HIS A 130 -5.69 -2.08 6.55
N HIS A 131 -6.23 -0.91 6.23
CA HIS A 131 -5.82 -0.13 5.07
C HIS A 131 -5.14 1.17 5.48
N SER A 132 -3.98 1.48 4.92
CA SER A 132 -3.17 2.67 5.29
C SER A 132 -3.88 4.02 5.21
N TYR A 133 -4.92 4.12 4.40
CA TYR A 133 -5.76 5.31 4.24
C TYR A 133 -7.20 5.10 4.74
N GLY A 134 -7.46 4.02 5.50
CA GLY A 134 -8.80 3.72 6.02
C GLY A 134 -9.86 3.52 4.94
N ASP A 135 -11.13 3.73 5.32
CA ASP A 135 -12.29 3.64 4.43
C ASP A 135 -12.35 4.82 3.44
N ALA A 136 -13.13 4.64 2.39
CA ALA A 136 -13.43 5.68 1.40
C ALA A 136 -14.87 5.57 0.90
N ALA A 137 -15.38 6.69 0.36
CA ALA A 137 -16.70 6.70 -0.27
C ALA A 137 -16.77 5.67 -1.41
N CYS A 138 -17.68 4.71 -1.28
CA CYS A 138 -17.85 3.64 -2.25
C CYS A 138 -19.31 3.18 -2.30
N LYS A 139 -19.71 2.54 -3.41
CA LYS A 139 -21.04 1.98 -3.59
C LYS A 139 -21.08 0.47 -3.40
N TYR A 140 -20.06 -0.23 -3.89
CA TYR A 140 -20.01 -1.69 -3.89
C TYR A 140 -18.91 -2.17 -2.95
N ARG A 141 -19.25 -3.17 -2.12
CA ARG A 141 -18.37 -3.72 -1.07
C ARG A 141 -18.44 -5.23 -1.10
N TYR A 142 -17.27 -5.87 -1.15
CA TYR A 142 -17.14 -7.31 -1.18
C TYR A 142 -16.11 -7.75 -0.14
N GLY A 143 -16.46 -8.83 0.57
CA GLY A 143 -15.57 -9.50 1.51
C GLY A 143 -15.26 -10.91 1.09
N LEU A 144 -14.06 -11.38 1.39
CA LEU A 144 -13.66 -12.77 1.33
C LEU A 144 -13.69 -13.37 2.74
N TYR A 145 -14.49 -14.41 2.92
CA TYR A 145 -14.66 -15.13 4.17
C TYR A 145 -14.03 -16.52 4.07
N LEU A 146 -13.22 -16.88 5.04
CA LEU A 146 -12.56 -18.18 5.08
C LEU A 146 -13.60 -19.30 5.26
N LYS A 147 -13.51 -20.38 4.48
CA LYS A 147 -14.41 -21.54 4.57
C LYS A 147 -13.85 -22.68 5.41
N ARG A 148 -12.53 -22.75 5.59
CA ARG A 148 -11.80 -23.82 6.26
C ARG A 148 -10.75 -23.24 7.18
N HIS A 149 -10.42 -23.95 8.26
CA HIS A 149 -9.29 -23.56 9.11
C HIS A 149 -7.99 -23.44 8.32
N THR A 150 -7.14 -22.48 8.69
CA THR A 150 -5.73 -22.50 8.32
C THR A 150 -5.06 -23.66 9.08
N GLY A 151 -4.04 -24.29 8.48
CA GLY A 151 -3.36 -25.43 9.12
C GLY A 151 -2.84 -25.12 10.52
N HIS A 152 -2.61 -26.15 11.33
CA HIS A 152 -2.15 -26.04 12.71
C HIS A 152 -0.80 -25.29 12.87
N ASN A 153 -0.01 -25.23 11.82
CA ASN A 153 1.29 -24.52 11.78
C ASN A 153 1.17 -23.08 11.25
N ALA A 154 -0.03 -22.52 11.15
CA ALA A 154 -0.21 -21.15 10.74
C ALA A 154 0.30 -20.18 11.81
N ILE A 155 1.07 -19.18 11.41
CA ILE A 155 1.58 -18.12 12.30
C ILE A 155 0.41 -17.42 13.01
N ASN A 156 -0.69 -17.22 12.30
CA ASN A 156 -1.96 -16.69 12.82
C ASN A 156 -3.07 -17.68 12.46
N PRO A 157 -3.53 -18.53 13.37
CA PRO A 157 -4.62 -19.47 13.09
C PRO A 157 -5.93 -18.70 12.84
N LEU A 158 -6.55 -18.99 11.70
CA LEU A 158 -7.83 -18.41 11.31
C LEU A 158 -8.90 -19.49 11.19
N HIS A 159 -10.13 -19.11 11.50
CA HIS A 159 -11.28 -20.00 11.55
C HIS A 159 -12.25 -19.76 10.39
N PRO A 160 -13.08 -20.73 10.02
CA PRO A 160 -14.19 -20.53 9.10
C PRO A 160 -15.06 -19.35 9.54
N GLY A 161 -15.46 -18.52 8.58
CA GLY A 161 -16.22 -17.30 8.84
C GLY A 161 -15.37 -16.06 9.11
N ASN A 162 -14.06 -16.17 9.30
CA ASN A 162 -13.21 -14.97 9.38
C ASN A 162 -13.20 -14.20 8.06
N LEU A 163 -13.41 -12.89 8.12
CA LEU A 163 -13.24 -11.96 7.00
C LEU A 163 -11.75 -11.74 6.79
N VAL A 164 -11.22 -12.14 5.63
CA VAL A 164 -9.79 -12.12 5.36
C VAL A 164 -9.34 -11.07 4.35
N ALA A 165 -10.28 -10.53 3.58
CA ALA A 165 -10.01 -9.38 2.69
C ALA A 165 -11.29 -8.64 2.34
N VAL A 166 -11.14 -7.35 2.04
CA VAL A 166 -12.21 -6.46 1.58
C VAL A 166 -11.75 -5.73 0.32
N ALA A 167 -12.67 -5.61 -0.66
CA ALA A 167 -12.52 -4.74 -1.82
C ALA A 167 -13.74 -3.83 -1.95
N THR A 168 -13.50 -2.55 -2.28
CA THR A 168 -14.57 -1.57 -2.47
C THR A 168 -14.44 -0.86 -3.82
N PHE A 169 -15.60 -0.56 -4.42
CA PHE A 169 -15.69 0.09 -5.72
C PHE A 169 -16.64 1.28 -5.69
N SER A 170 -16.30 2.33 -6.42
CA SER A 170 -17.09 3.57 -6.50
C SER A 170 -18.44 3.35 -7.19
N ASN A 171 -19.29 4.37 -7.12
CA ASN A 171 -20.38 4.50 -8.09
C ASN A 171 -19.83 4.72 -9.51
N ALA A 172 -20.64 4.41 -10.53
CA ALA A 172 -20.25 4.70 -11.91
C ALA A 172 -20.09 6.22 -12.12
N ARG A 173 -18.96 6.61 -12.66
CA ARG A 173 -18.79 7.91 -13.32
C ARG A 173 -19.08 7.70 -14.81
N LYS A 174 -20.11 8.39 -15.31
CA LYS A 174 -20.47 8.35 -16.72
C LYS A 174 -19.69 9.40 -17.50
N TRP A 175 -19.17 9.04 -18.63
CA TRP A 175 -18.52 9.95 -19.57
C TRP A 175 -18.82 9.52 -21.01
N VAL A 176 -18.85 10.47 -21.92
CA VAL A 176 -19.16 10.24 -23.33
C VAL A 176 -17.86 10.10 -24.11
N LYS A 177 -17.76 9.06 -24.91
CA LYS A 177 -16.69 8.79 -25.88
C LYS A 177 -17.32 8.46 -27.22
N GLY A 178 -17.26 9.39 -28.16
CA GLY A 178 -18.04 9.28 -29.40
C GLY A 178 -19.53 9.15 -29.09
N ASP A 179 -20.19 8.16 -29.65
CA ASP A 179 -21.61 7.89 -29.43
C ASP A 179 -21.93 7.01 -28.22
N LYS A 180 -20.88 6.59 -27.47
CA LYS A 180 -21.03 5.68 -26.33
C LYS A 180 -20.96 6.41 -24.99
N THR A 181 -21.87 6.05 -24.08
CA THR A 181 -21.78 6.42 -22.66
C THR A 181 -21.07 5.34 -21.91
N ILE A 182 -19.88 5.63 -21.40
CA ILE A 182 -19.02 4.70 -20.67
C ILE A 182 -19.31 4.80 -19.18
N ARG A 183 -19.54 3.65 -18.51
CA ARG A 183 -19.70 3.55 -17.06
C ARG A 183 -18.39 3.10 -16.44
N SER A 184 -17.58 4.08 -16.03
CA SER A 184 -16.29 3.87 -15.41
C SER A 184 -16.43 3.80 -13.88
N HIS A 185 -15.81 2.81 -13.27
CA HIS A 185 -15.77 2.65 -11.81
C HIS A 185 -14.34 2.74 -11.30
N GLU A 186 -14.17 3.18 -10.08
CA GLU A 186 -12.88 3.13 -9.41
C GLU A 186 -12.86 1.95 -8.42
N TRP A 187 -11.83 1.12 -8.48
CA TRP A 187 -11.49 0.21 -7.38
C TRP A 187 -10.81 1.04 -6.30
N THR A 188 -11.60 1.47 -5.30
CA THR A 188 -11.19 2.50 -4.35
C THR A 188 -10.27 1.98 -3.26
N ARG A 189 -10.54 0.77 -2.73
CA ARG A 189 -9.75 0.15 -1.65
C ARG A 189 -9.66 -1.35 -1.83
N TYR A 190 -8.52 -1.88 -1.41
CA TYR A 190 -8.31 -3.30 -1.15
C TYR A 190 -7.43 -3.45 0.09
N ALA A 191 -7.86 -4.28 1.02
CA ALA A 191 -7.04 -4.70 2.15
C ALA A 191 -7.24 -6.19 2.42
N SER A 192 -6.20 -6.85 2.93
CA SER A 192 -6.25 -8.19 3.50
C SER A 192 -5.77 -8.14 4.95
N LEU A 193 -6.08 -9.17 5.73
CA LEU A 193 -5.58 -9.28 7.10
C LEU A 193 -4.05 -9.19 7.13
N PRO A 194 -3.48 -8.47 8.10
CA PRO A 194 -2.04 -8.45 8.34
C PRO A 194 -1.50 -9.87 8.60
N GLY A 195 -0.27 -10.14 8.19
CA GLY A 195 0.36 -11.45 8.34
C GLY A 195 -0.25 -12.57 7.48
N VAL A 196 -1.15 -12.25 6.57
CA VAL A 196 -1.79 -13.19 5.64
C VAL A 196 -1.44 -12.86 4.19
N ARG A 197 -0.94 -13.84 3.45
CA ARG A 197 -0.81 -13.77 1.99
C ARG A 197 -1.99 -14.48 1.33
N LEU A 198 -2.93 -13.71 0.82
CA LEU A 198 -4.14 -14.23 0.16
C LEU A 198 -3.94 -14.36 -1.35
N SER A 199 -3.45 -15.52 -1.80
CA SER A 199 -3.23 -15.77 -3.22
C SER A 199 -4.55 -15.83 -4.00
N GLY A 200 -4.63 -14.99 -5.05
CA GLY A 200 -5.79 -14.86 -5.93
C GLY A 200 -6.97 -14.08 -5.33
N GLY A 201 -6.81 -13.46 -4.14
CA GLY A 201 -7.87 -12.70 -3.46
C GLY A 201 -8.37 -11.52 -4.29
N MET A 202 -7.46 -10.67 -4.74
CA MET A 202 -7.78 -9.51 -5.57
C MET A 202 -8.53 -9.91 -6.84
N GLY A 203 -8.02 -10.90 -7.57
CA GLY A 203 -8.65 -11.36 -8.82
C GLY A 203 -10.05 -11.94 -8.61
N ARG A 204 -10.30 -12.64 -7.49
CA ARG A 204 -11.66 -13.15 -7.19
C ARG A 204 -12.64 -12.05 -6.85
N LEU A 205 -12.25 -11.05 -6.08
CA LEU A 205 -13.10 -9.91 -5.73
C LEU A 205 -13.39 -9.04 -6.96
N LEU A 206 -12.37 -8.81 -7.81
CA LEU A 206 -12.53 -8.12 -9.08
C LEU A 206 -13.54 -8.83 -10.00
N LYS A 207 -13.39 -10.15 -10.19
CA LYS A 207 -14.32 -10.95 -11.00
C LYS A 207 -15.75 -10.93 -10.47
N ALA A 208 -15.93 -10.93 -9.14
CA ALA A 208 -17.25 -10.82 -8.54
C ALA A 208 -17.88 -9.45 -8.83
N PHE A 209 -17.14 -8.37 -8.69
CA PHE A 209 -17.60 -7.03 -9.05
C PHE A 209 -17.96 -6.93 -10.54
N ILE A 210 -17.12 -7.41 -11.44
CA ILE A 210 -17.37 -7.39 -12.88
C ILE A 210 -18.65 -8.16 -13.22
N LYS A 211 -18.82 -9.36 -12.64
CA LYS A 211 -20.02 -10.18 -12.86
C LYS A 211 -21.31 -9.48 -12.40
N ASP A 212 -21.26 -8.85 -11.23
CA ASP A 212 -22.45 -8.23 -10.61
C ASP A 212 -22.84 -6.90 -11.25
N VAL A 213 -21.86 -6.11 -11.69
CA VAL A 213 -22.07 -4.70 -12.08
C VAL A 213 -21.94 -4.49 -13.57
N GLN A 214 -21.19 -5.36 -14.26
CA GLN A 214 -20.88 -5.28 -15.69
C GLN A 214 -20.41 -3.87 -16.09
N PRO A 215 -19.33 -3.36 -15.49
CA PRO A 215 -18.77 -2.04 -15.81
C PRO A 215 -18.17 -2.03 -17.21
N ASP A 216 -18.06 -0.85 -17.84
CA ASP A 216 -17.37 -0.71 -19.12
C ASP A 216 -15.85 -0.61 -18.93
N ASP A 217 -15.43 0.02 -17.83
CA ASP A 217 -14.05 -0.03 -17.38
C ASP A 217 -13.94 0.10 -15.84
N ILE A 218 -12.75 -0.22 -15.36
CA ILE A 218 -12.38 -0.07 -13.95
C ILE A 218 -11.02 0.62 -13.90
N MET A 219 -10.93 1.71 -13.16
CA MET A 219 -9.66 2.37 -12.87
C MET A 219 -9.24 2.16 -11.42
N THR A 220 -7.94 2.29 -11.15
CA THR A 220 -7.40 2.24 -9.79
C THR A 220 -6.08 2.99 -9.72
N TYR A 221 -5.60 3.23 -8.49
CA TYR A 221 -4.32 3.87 -8.24
C TYR A 221 -3.45 2.96 -7.37
N ALA A 222 -2.18 2.80 -7.76
CA ALA A 222 -1.16 2.21 -6.92
C ALA A 222 -0.32 3.33 -6.31
N ASP A 223 -0.37 3.47 -4.99
CA ASP A 223 0.50 4.37 -4.24
C ASP A 223 1.93 3.85 -4.30
N LEU A 224 2.86 4.64 -4.87
CA LEU A 224 4.25 4.25 -5.07
C LEU A 224 5.06 4.15 -3.76
N GLU A 225 4.56 4.72 -2.67
CA GLU A 225 5.08 4.47 -1.33
C GLU A 225 4.72 3.06 -0.82
N TRP A 226 3.67 2.45 -1.40
CA TRP A 226 3.15 1.17 -0.97
C TRP A 226 3.50 0.01 -1.90
N SER A 227 3.43 0.23 -3.22
CA SER A 227 3.58 -0.81 -4.23
C SER A 227 3.85 -0.20 -5.61
N GLU A 228 4.69 -0.84 -6.42
CA GLU A 228 4.91 -0.50 -7.83
C GLU A 228 3.70 -0.80 -8.75
N GLY A 229 2.67 -1.50 -8.24
CA GLY A 229 1.45 -1.76 -8.98
C GLY A 229 1.44 -3.00 -9.87
N LYS A 230 2.51 -3.80 -9.94
CA LYS A 230 2.59 -5.02 -10.76
C LYS A 230 1.40 -5.98 -10.61
N VAL A 231 0.76 -6.01 -9.44
CA VAL A 231 -0.43 -6.84 -9.22
C VAL A 231 -1.59 -6.45 -10.14
N TYR A 232 -1.71 -5.17 -10.48
CA TYR A 232 -2.77 -4.70 -11.39
C TYR A 232 -2.50 -5.15 -12.82
N GLU A 233 -1.25 -5.15 -13.27
CA GLU A 233 -0.86 -5.67 -14.58
C GLU A 233 -1.17 -7.17 -14.69
N GLN A 234 -0.89 -7.94 -13.64
CA GLN A 234 -1.25 -9.37 -13.57
C GLN A 234 -2.77 -9.61 -13.60
N LEU A 235 -3.58 -8.62 -13.21
CA LEU A 235 -5.03 -8.66 -13.29
C LEU A 235 -5.58 -8.14 -14.62
N GLY A 236 -4.72 -7.77 -15.56
CA GLY A 236 -5.07 -7.31 -16.90
C GLY A 236 -5.29 -5.79 -17.01
N PHE A 237 -4.95 -5.02 -15.96
CA PHE A 237 -4.94 -3.56 -16.07
C PHE A 237 -3.72 -3.08 -16.85
N THR A 238 -3.88 -1.98 -17.57
CA THR A 238 -2.79 -1.26 -18.23
C THR A 238 -2.46 0.02 -17.47
N LEU A 239 -1.18 0.36 -17.40
CA LEU A 239 -0.73 1.65 -16.88
C LEU A 239 -1.22 2.75 -17.83
N GLU A 240 -2.00 3.70 -17.31
CA GLU A 240 -2.59 4.82 -18.09
C GLU A 240 -1.84 6.13 -17.87
N GLY A 241 -1.13 6.26 -16.77
CA GLY A 241 -0.37 7.45 -16.43
C GLY A 241 0.05 7.47 -14.97
N THR A 242 0.66 8.57 -14.57
CA THR A 242 1.11 8.80 -13.18
C THR A 242 0.42 10.03 -12.60
N ARG A 243 0.24 10.06 -11.30
CA ARG A 243 -0.10 11.26 -10.54
C ARG A 243 1.15 11.77 -9.84
N PRO A 244 1.35 13.09 -9.79
CA PRO A 244 2.50 13.67 -9.13
C PRO A 244 2.53 13.35 -7.63
N SER A 245 3.69 13.55 -7.04
CA SER A 245 3.88 13.50 -5.59
C SER A 245 2.96 14.48 -4.87
N VAL A 246 2.52 14.10 -3.69
CA VAL A 246 1.74 14.93 -2.77
C VAL A 246 2.63 15.31 -1.60
N THR A 247 2.54 16.57 -1.20
CA THR A 247 3.24 17.09 -0.02
C THR A 247 2.33 16.96 1.20
N PHE A 248 2.91 16.52 2.30
CA PHE A 248 2.24 16.33 3.58
C PHE A 248 2.95 17.11 4.67
N THR A 249 2.18 17.59 5.63
CA THR A 249 2.67 17.97 6.95
C THR A 249 2.55 16.76 7.87
N ILE A 250 3.61 16.43 8.59
CA ILE A 250 3.64 15.39 9.63
C ILE A 250 3.75 16.07 10.98
N ASP A 251 2.74 15.90 11.83
CA ASP A 251 2.82 16.24 13.24
C ASP A 251 3.63 15.17 13.97
N THR A 252 4.81 15.51 14.47
CA THR A 252 5.71 14.55 15.13
C THR A 252 5.33 14.24 16.57
N SER A 253 4.33 14.90 17.15
CA SER A 253 3.79 14.54 18.47
C SER A 253 2.79 13.39 18.39
N GLU A 254 1.95 13.39 17.32
CA GLU A 254 0.92 12.37 17.09
C GLU A 254 1.25 11.45 15.90
N TRP A 255 2.32 11.74 15.18
CA TRP A 255 2.72 11.08 13.94
C TRP A 255 1.62 11.04 12.88
N SER A 256 0.74 12.04 12.91
CA SER A 256 -0.34 12.18 11.95
C SER A 256 0.13 12.90 10.68
N ARG A 257 -0.38 12.44 9.54
CA ARG A 257 -0.04 12.97 8.21
C ARG A 257 -1.24 13.70 7.62
N THR A 258 -1.06 14.97 7.24
CA THR A 258 -2.09 15.79 6.59
C THR A 258 -1.59 16.28 5.23
N ALA A 259 -2.37 16.04 4.17
CA ALA A 259 -2.01 16.54 2.84
C ALA A 259 -2.11 18.08 2.79
N MET A 260 -1.11 18.72 2.24
CA MET A 260 -1.10 20.17 2.01
C MET A 260 -1.91 20.49 0.74
N SER A 261 -2.76 21.54 0.80
CA SER A 261 -3.40 22.05 -0.40
C SER A 261 -2.39 22.78 -1.30
N SER A 262 -2.68 22.86 -2.61
CA SER A 262 -1.84 23.61 -3.57
C SER A 262 -1.69 25.09 -3.21
N GLU A 263 -2.68 25.68 -2.55
CA GLU A 263 -2.65 27.08 -2.09
C GLU A 263 -1.77 27.24 -0.83
N ALA A 264 -1.75 26.24 0.06
CA ALA A 264 -0.90 26.24 1.24
C ALA A 264 0.58 26.05 0.88
N THR A 265 0.91 25.35 -0.21
CA THR A 265 2.28 25.20 -0.70
C THR A 265 2.90 26.53 -1.17
N ALA A 266 2.11 27.52 -1.55
CA ALA A 266 2.58 28.81 -2.03
C ALA A 266 2.90 29.84 -0.93
N GLY A 267 2.52 29.58 0.35
CA GLY A 267 2.62 30.54 1.44
C GLY A 267 3.22 30.05 2.76
N VAL A 268 3.63 28.79 2.85
CA VAL A 268 4.16 28.22 4.13
C VAL A 268 5.69 28.08 4.03
N ASP A 269 6.40 29.07 4.52
CA ASP A 269 7.86 29.00 4.65
C ASP A 269 8.32 28.13 5.84
N MET A 270 7.49 27.95 6.86
CA MET A 270 7.81 27.06 8.00
C MET A 270 6.55 26.36 8.55
N PRO A 271 6.61 25.04 8.72
CA PRO A 271 5.56 24.29 9.43
C PRO A 271 5.54 24.67 10.92
N PRO A 272 4.45 24.37 11.67
CA PRO A 272 4.42 24.52 13.11
C PRO A 272 5.61 23.84 13.81
N PRO A 273 6.05 24.31 15.00
CA PRO A 273 7.31 23.87 15.63
C PRO A 273 7.50 22.37 15.81
N ALA A 274 6.41 21.60 15.95
CA ALA A 274 6.44 20.14 16.08
C ALA A 274 6.13 19.42 14.77
N SER A 275 6.18 20.10 13.61
CA SER A 275 5.82 19.51 12.32
C SER A 275 7.01 19.35 11.39
N LYS A 276 6.95 18.32 10.55
CA LYS A 276 7.86 18.06 9.44
C LYS A 276 7.11 18.03 8.11
N ILE A 277 7.83 18.22 7.03
CA ILE A 277 7.29 18.14 5.69
C ILE A 277 7.76 16.84 5.05
N PHE A 278 6.88 16.14 4.41
CA PHE A 278 7.17 14.91 3.69
C PHE A 278 6.55 14.96 2.29
N GLN A 279 7.30 14.56 1.28
CA GLN A 279 6.81 14.42 -0.08
C GLN A 279 6.82 12.94 -0.47
N ASN A 280 5.64 12.39 -0.86
CA ASN A 280 5.53 11.01 -1.29
C ASN A 280 5.98 10.83 -2.76
N PHE A 281 5.87 9.62 -3.30
CA PHE A 281 6.28 9.29 -4.67
C PHE A 281 5.16 9.39 -5.70
N GLY A 282 3.97 9.89 -5.30
CA GLY A 282 2.79 9.92 -6.16
C GLY A 282 2.17 8.54 -6.34
N SER A 283 1.45 8.34 -7.44
CA SER A 283 0.79 7.07 -7.71
C SER A 283 0.69 6.76 -9.20
N ASN A 284 0.71 5.49 -9.54
CA ASN A 284 0.43 4.99 -10.88
C ASN A 284 -1.07 4.79 -11.05
N LYS A 285 -1.61 5.28 -12.16
CA LYS A 285 -3.01 5.09 -12.55
C LYS A 285 -3.11 3.92 -13.50
N TYR A 286 -3.94 2.96 -13.16
CA TYR A 286 -4.22 1.78 -13.96
C TYR A 286 -5.66 1.74 -14.43
N ARG A 287 -5.91 1.16 -15.62
CA ARG A 287 -7.24 0.93 -16.17
C ARG A 287 -7.40 -0.45 -16.77
N LEU A 288 -8.51 -1.09 -16.45
CA LEU A 288 -8.98 -2.32 -17.07
C LEU A 288 -10.20 -1.97 -17.95
N LYS A 289 -10.03 -2.01 -19.27
CA LYS A 289 -11.15 -1.87 -20.22
C LYS A 289 -11.83 -3.22 -20.38
N LEU A 290 -13.16 -3.23 -20.29
CA LEU A 290 -14.00 -4.43 -20.41
C LEU A 290 -14.92 -4.38 -21.63
N THR A 291 -15.04 -3.20 -22.25
CA THR A 291 -15.75 -2.98 -23.51
C THR A 291 -14.87 -2.17 -24.46
N ASP A 292 -15.11 -2.31 -25.76
CA ASP A 292 -14.37 -1.55 -26.78
C ASP A 292 -14.89 -0.11 -26.87
N TYR A 293 -14.05 0.82 -26.48
CA TYR A 293 -14.21 2.25 -26.70
C TYR A 293 -12.83 2.89 -26.90
N GLN A 294 -12.76 3.88 -27.78
CA GLN A 294 -11.53 4.63 -28.06
C GLN A 294 -11.37 5.85 -27.15
#